data_b4b11110c76847326987c0dd15be550d
#
_entry.id   b4b11110c76847326987c0dd15be550d
#
_cell.length_a   1.000
_cell.length_b   1.000
_cell.length_c   1.000
_cell.angle_alpha   90.00
_cell.angle_beta   90.00
_cell.angle_gamma   90.00
#
_symmetry.space_group_name_H-M   'P 1'
#
loop_
_entity.id
_entity.type
_entity.pdbx_description
1 polymer ?
#
loop_
_entity_poly.entity_id
_entity_poly.type
_entity_poly.pdbx_seq_one_letter_code
_entity_poly.pdbx_strand_id
1 'polypeptide(L)'
;MKSPQIVSSILGIKVSGCYVYPLKSGRGISVDKLELTQRGPKNDRLWMLVQNQGPNAGKFITQRDKGCEKLALVKAFPNGVGDTKFSTPDGRTLVVSVDDLSCYNSVVHIWGDECVAMDAGNAIAHWFSDYLDQPCRLVKIPDDFIRSTDPVYSRQGDQVSFADGFPLLVTNAASLEKLRKYFPPNTDIGMERFRPNIVLEGIEPFEEDIIHEI
;
A
#
# COMPACT_ATOMS: atom_id res chain seq x y z
N MET A 1 -36.25 9.87 -8.22
CA MET A 1 -35.02 9.05 -8.16
C MET A 1 -34.90 8.56 -6.72
N LYS A 2 -35.06 7.29 -6.48
CA LYS A 2 -34.93 6.69 -5.14
C LYS A 2 -33.44 6.50 -4.89
N SER A 3 -32.92 7.07 -3.81
CA SER A 3 -31.57 6.78 -3.31
C SER A 3 -31.43 5.27 -3.10
N PRO A 4 -30.26 4.67 -3.41
CA PRO A 4 -30.04 3.28 -3.09
C PRO A 4 -30.09 3.13 -1.57
N GLN A 5 -31.06 2.38 -1.07
CA GLN A 5 -31.06 1.95 0.31
C GLN A 5 -29.88 0.99 0.47
N ILE A 6 -28.90 1.39 1.25
CA ILE A 6 -27.87 0.49 1.76
C ILE A 6 -28.59 -0.60 2.51
N VAL A 7 -28.53 -1.82 2.00
CA VAL A 7 -29.06 -3.00 2.68
C VAL A 7 -28.15 -3.27 3.88
N SER A 8 -28.45 -2.59 4.99
CA SER A 8 -27.83 -2.80 6.31
C SER A 8 -28.46 -3.99 7.02
N SER A 9 -28.49 -5.15 6.41
CA SER A 9 -28.97 -6.37 7.08
C SER A 9 -28.38 -7.66 6.53
N ILE A 10 -27.06 -7.73 6.40
CA ILE A 10 -26.41 -8.99 6.63
C ILE A 10 -26.03 -8.96 8.10
N LEU A 11 -26.95 -9.44 8.94
CA LEU A 11 -26.80 -9.57 10.38
C LEU A 11 -25.51 -10.32 10.69
N GLY A 12 -24.47 -9.60 11.14
CA GLY A 12 -23.25 -10.20 11.63
C GLY A 12 -21.94 -9.73 11.01
N ILE A 13 -21.92 -9.14 9.82
CA ILE A 13 -20.67 -8.66 9.22
C ILE A 13 -20.19 -7.40 9.92
N LYS A 14 -18.93 -7.40 10.32
CA LYS A 14 -18.27 -6.26 10.97
C LYS A 14 -16.91 -6.02 10.33
N VAL A 15 -16.47 -4.76 10.33
CA VAL A 15 -15.09 -4.41 10.07
C VAL A 15 -14.30 -4.58 11.37
N SER A 16 -13.40 -5.55 11.41
CA SER A 16 -12.54 -5.84 12.57
C SER A 16 -11.19 -5.15 12.51
N GLY A 17 -10.80 -4.62 11.34
CA GLY A 17 -9.56 -3.87 11.20
C GLY A 17 -9.52 -3.01 9.95
N CYS A 18 -8.92 -1.83 10.10
CA CYS A 18 -8.61 -0.91 9.01
C CYS A 18 -7.12 -0.62 8.98
N TYR A 19 -6.53 -0.61 7.78
CA TYR A 19 -5.09 -0.41 7.61
C TYR A 19 -4.77 0.47 6.41
N VAL A 20 -3.72 1.27 6.55
CA VAL A 20 -3.13 2.07 5.47
C VAL A 20 -1.66 1.72 5.35
N TYR A 21 -1.16 1.66 4.14
CA TYR A 21 0.24 1.36 3.80
C TYR A 21 0.85 2.51 3.01
N PRO A 22 1.29 3.60 3.64
CA PRO A 22 1.73 4.78 2.89
C PRO A 22 2.92 4.51 1.96
N LEU A 23 3.82 3.59 2.35
CA LEU A 23 4.94 3.10 1.54
C LEU A 23 4.60 1.75 0.91
N LYS A 24 4.69 1.65 -0.43
CA LYS A 24 4.60 0.35 -1.12
C LYS A 24 5.62 -0.60 -0.54
N SER A 25 5.22 -1.82 -0.23
CA SER A 25 6.04 -2.86 0.42
C SER A 25 6.49 -2.54 1.88
N GLY A 26 6.20 -1.36 2.40
CA GLY A 26 6.46 -0.99 3.80
C GLY A 26 5.43 -1.56 4.79
N ARG A 27 5.61 -1.31 6.08
CA ARG A 27 4.71 -1.77 7.14
C ARG A 27 3.39 -1.00 7.13
N GLY A 28 2.29 -1.70 7.39
CA GLY A 28 0.97 -1.11 7.54
C GLY A 28 0.80 -0.38 8.87
N ILE A 29 -0.13 0.56 8.89
CA ILE A 29 -0.58 1.32 10.05
C ILE A 29 -2.04 0.97 10.29
N SER A 30 -2.38 0.53 11.49
CA SER A 30 -3.78 0.38 11.90
C SER A 30 -4.38 1.77 12.13
N VAL A 31 -5.61 1.96 11.67
CA VAL A 31 -6.37 3.19 11.80
C VAL A 31 -7.80 2.87 12.24
N ASP A 32 -8.45 3.79 12.96
CA ASP A 32 -9.82 3.58 13.44
C ASP A 32 -10.86 3.71 12.31
N LYS A 33 -10.52 4.45 11.25
CA LYS A 33 -11.37 4.67 10.08
C LYS A 33 -10.54 4.88 8.83
N LEU A 34 -11.10 4.49 7.67
CA LEU A 34 -10.56 4.83 6.35
C LEU A 34 -11.32 6.02 5.77
N GLU A 35 -10.57 7.03 5.36
CA GLU A 35 -11.07 8.10 4.50
C GLU A 35 -10.81 7.66 3.04
N LEU A 36 -11.87 7.48 2.25
CA LEU A 36 -11.74 7.01 0.88
C LEU A 36 -11.61 8.18 -0.08
N THR A 37 -10.72 8.03 -1.04
CA THR A 37 -10.49 8.94 -2.16
C THR A 37 -10.72 8.19 -3.48
N GLN A 38 -10.58 8.86 -4.61
CA GLN A 38 -10.65 8.22 -5.93
C GLN A 38 -9.56 7.14 -6.15
N ARG A 39 -8.48 7.16 -5.36
CA ARG A 39 -7.36 6.21 -5.44
C ARG A 39 -7.36 5.17 -4.31
N GLY A 40 -8.48 5.02 -3.61
CA GLY A 40 -8.62 4.17 -2.43
C GLY A 40 -8.40 4.93 -1.12
N PRO A 41 -7.93 4.28 -0.05
CA PRO A 41 -7.73 4.93 1.22
C PRO A 41 -6.72 6.08 1.13
N LYS A 42 -7.06 7.19 1.76
CA LYS A 42 -6.17 8.35 1.85
C LYS A 42 -4.81 7.94 2.42
N ASN A 43 -3.76 8.42 1.79
CA ASN A 43 -2.37 8.11 2.12
C ASN A 43 -1.93 6.66 1.83
N ASP A 44 -2.73 5.85 1.15
CA ASP A 44 -2.37 4.47 0.86
C ASP A 44 -1.49 4.38 -0.40
N ARG A 45 -0.31 3.74 -0.25
CA ARG A 45 0.68 3.50 -1.31
C ARG A 45 1.04 4.75 -2.13
N LEU A 46 1.13 5.93 -1.48
CA LEU A 46 1.58 7.17 -2.13
C LEU A 46 3.09 7.20 -2.37
N TRP A 47 3.85 6.44 -1.59
CA TRP A 47 5.30 6.36 -1.66
C TRP A 47 5.76 4.99 -2.14
N MET A 48 6.89 4.97 -2.85
CA MET A 48 7.48 3.76 -3.39
C MET A 48 9.00 3.91 -3.47
N LEU A 49 9.73 2.81 -3.22
CA LEU A 49 11.16 2.74 -3.53
C LEU A 49 11.35 2.13 -4.92
N VAL A 50 12.27 2.71 -5.68
CA VAL A 50 12.65 2.25 -7.01
C VAL A 50 14.14 2.01 -7.10
N GLN A 51 14.57 1.12 -7.98
CA GLN A 51 15.98 0.89 -8.28
C GLN A 51 16.59 2.14 -8.92
N ASN A 52 17.75 2.57 -8.39
CA ASN A 52 18.39 3.81 -8.83
C ASN A 52 19.25 3.64 -10.08
N GLN A 53 19.69 2.43 -10.41
CA GLN A 53 20.64 2.16 -11.48
C GLN A 53 20.50 0.77 -12.08
N GLY A 54 21.23 0.54 -13.17
CA GLY A 54 21.26 -0.75 -13.87
C GLY A 54 20.06 -0.95 -14.81
N PRO A 55 19.88 -2.17 -15.33
CA PRO A 55 18.85 -2.46 -16.35
C PRO A 55 17.41 -2.38 -15.81
N ASN A 56 17.25 -2.34 -14.49
CA ASN A 56 15.97 -2.20 -13.81
C ASN A 56 15.78 -0.81 -13.18
N ALA A 57 16.55 0.21 -13.56
CA ALA A 57 16.36 1.57 -13.05
C ALA A 57 14.90 2.02 -13.23
N GLY A 58 14.32 2.63 -12.19
CA GLY A 58 12.91 3.03 -12.16
C GLY A 58 11.94 1.91 -11.80
N LYS A 59 12.34 0.64 -11.78
CA LYS A 59 11.48 -0.46 -11.34
C LYS A 59 11.32 -0.45 -9.82
N PHE A 60 10.10 -0.68 -9.34
CA PHE A 60 9.82 -0.72 -7.92
C PHE A 60 10.55 -1.85 -7.18
N ILE A 61 10.89 -1.57 -5.92
CA ILE A 61 11.52 -2.52 -5.00
C ILE A 61 10.46 -3.13 -4.09
N THR A 62 10.54 -4.44 -3.88
CA THR A 62 9.63 -5.15 -2.97
C THR A 62 10.40 -5.79 -1.81
N GLN A 63 9.70 -6.08 -0.71
CA GLN A 63 10.22 -6.89 0.39
C GLN A 63 10.50 -8.36 -0.03
N ARG A 64 10.10 -8.76 -1.25
CA ARG A 64 10.37 -10.09 -1.83
C ARG A 64 11.68 -10.13 -2.62
N ASP A 65 12.24 -8.97 -2.95
CA ASP A 65 13.51 -8.88 -3.62
C ASP A 65 14.63 -9.27 -2.64
N LYS A 66 15.59 -10.04 -3.09
CA LYS A 66 16.70 -10.52 -2.26
C LYS A 66 17.45 -9.34 -1.61
N GLY A 67 17.55 -9.36 -0.29
CA GLY A 67 18.19 -8.31 0.49
C GLY A 67 17.28 -7.13 0.86
N CYS A 68 16.03 -7.12 0.37
CA CYS A 68 15.07 -6.05 0.65
C CYS A 68 13.99 -6.44 1.68
N GLU A 69 14.10 -7.59 2.33
CA GLU A 69 13.10 -8.13 3.25
C GLU A 69 12.78 -7.14 4.38
N LYS A 70 13.80 -6.40 4.83
CA LYS A 70 13.66 -5.38 5.90
C LYS A 70 12.84 -4.16 5.48
N LEU A 71 12.52 -3.98 4.17
CA LEU A 71 11.59 -2.96 3.71
C LEU A 71 10.20 -3.15 4.33
N ALA A 72 9.76 -4.39 4.54
CA ALA A 72 8.49 -4.69 5.20
C ALA A 72 8.38 -4.15 6.63
N LEU A 73 9.49 -3.76 7.25
CA LEU A 73 9.55 -3.23 8.62
C LEU A 73 9.53 -1.70 8.67
N VAL A 74 9.74 -1.03 7.54
CA VAL A 74 9.72 0.44 7.46
C VAL A 74 8.30 0.95 7.67
N LYS A 75 8.11 1.79 8.67
CA LYS A 75 6.84 2.50 8.91
C LYS A 75 6.88 3.88 8.27
N ALA A 76 5.76 4.30 7.72
CA ALA A 76 5.59 5.63 7.14
C ALA A 76 4.34 6.27 7.73
N PHE A 77 4.48 7.41 8.40
CA PHE A 77 3.42 8.13 9.11
C PHE A 77 3.18 9.48 8.44
N PRO A 78 2.11 9.64 7.64
CA PRO A 78 1.69 10.96 7.14
C PRO A 78 1.25 11.86 8.30
N ASN A 79 1.65 13.13 8.27
CA ASN A 79 1.35 14.07 9.36
C ASN A 79 0.24 15.09 9.04
N GLY A 80 -0.53 14.90 8.01
CA GLY A 80 -1.69 15.73 7.68
C GLY A 80 -1.39 17.09 6.99
N VAL A 81 -0.14 17.55 6.98
CA VAL A 81 0.34 18.76 6.26
C VAL A 81 1.11 18.40 4.99
N GLY A 82 1.05 17.13 4.59
CA GLY A 82 1.75 16.65 3.40
C GLY A 82 3.11 15.96 3.68
N ASP A 83 3.71 16.18 4.86
CA ASP A 83 4.94 15.51 5.23
C ASP A 83 4.69 14.07 5.61
N THR A 84 5.73 13.25 5.46
CA THR A 84 5.69 11.84 5.89
C THR A 84 6.94 11.52 6.70
N LYS A 85 6.75 11.03 7.91
CA LYS A 85 7.83 10.51 8.76
C LYS A 85 8.02 9.04 8.48
N PHE A 86 9.22 8.66 8.08
CA PHE A 86 9.65 7.27 7.98
C PHE A 86 10.42 6.85 9.23
N SER A 87 10.28 5.60 9.64
CA SER A 87 11.05 5.03 10.73
C SER A 87 11.36 3.56 10.50
N THR A 88 12.50 3.11 10.99
CA THR A 88 13.01 1.75 10.90
C THR A 88 13.14 1.10 12.29
N PRO A 89 13.17 -0.22 12.40
CA PRO A 89 13.27 -0.90 13.70
C PRO A 89 14.57 -0.60 14.47
N ASP A 90 15.66 -0.23 13.78
CA ASP A 90 16.94 0.16 14.39
C ASP A 90 16.94 1.60 14.93
N GLY A 91 15.78 2.28 14.91
CA GLY A 91 15.59 3.60 15.50
C GLY A 91 15.91 4.77 14.57
N ARG A 92 16.30 4.54 13.31
CA ARG A 92 16.48 5.64 12.34
C ARG A 92 15.14 6.29 12.04
N THR A 93 15.15 7.60 11.89
CA THR A 93 13.97 8.37 11.49
C THR A 93 14.34 9.39 10.41
N LEU A 94 13.39 9.66 9.52
CA LEU A 94 13.51 10.63 8.44
C LEU A 94 12.14 11.30 8.25
N VAL A 95 12.12 12.62 8.08
CA VAL A 95 10.92 13.36 7.66
C VAL A 95 11.16 13.83 6.24
N VAL A 96 10.20 13.56 5.35
CA VAL A 96 10.20 14.02 3.97
C VAL A 96 9.03 14.97 3.82
N SER A 97 9.33 16.22 3.48
CA SER A 97 8.32 17.22 3.16
C SER A 97 7.91 17.14 1.69
N VAL A 98 6.66 17.44 1.39
CA VAL A 98 6.22 17.59 0.00
C VAL A 98 6.92 18.75 -0.70
N ASP A 99 7.34 19.77 0.04
CA ASP A 99 8.08 20.92 -0.50
C ASP A 99 9.50 20.57 -0.91
N ASP A 100 10.05 19.45 -0.36
CA ASP A 100 11.38 18.94 -0.71
C ASP A 100 11.38 18.08 -1.99
N LEU A 101 10.18 17.73 -2.48
CA LEU A 101 10.07 16.90 -3.67
C LEU A 101 10.55 17.67 -4.89
N SER A 102 11.48 17.09 -5.62
CA SER A 102 11.95 17.69 -6.85
C SER A 102 10.81 17.73 -7.87
N CYS A 103 10.68 18.86 -8.59
CA CYS A 103 9.78 18.99 -9.73
C CYS A 103 10.17 18.06 -10.90
N TYR A 104 11.24 17.27 -10.76
CA TYR A 104 11.67 16.32 -11.78
C TYR A 104 10.81 15.06 -11.72
N ASN A 105 9.92 14.95 -12.68
CA ASN A 105 9.15 13.75 -12.91
C ASN A 105 10.10 12.61 -13.34
N SER A 106 10.21 11.61 -12.52
CA SER A 106 10.89 10.35 -12.85
C SER A 106 9.89 9.39 -13.46
N VAL A 107 10.28 8.71 -14.53
CA VAL A 107 9.50 7.59 -15.05
C VAL A 107 9.81 6.35 -14.21
N VAL A 108 8.80 5.73 -13.68
CA VAL A 108 8.90 4.52 -12.84
C VAL A 108 7.96 3.44 -13.34
N HIS A 109 8.27 2.19 -13.00
CA HIS A 109 7.52 1.03 -13.52
C HIS A 109 6.94 0.22 -12.38
N ILE A 110 5.64 -0.05 -12.44
CA ILE A 110 4.91 -0.94 -11.54
C ILE A 110 4.29 -2.04 -12.38
N TRP A 111 4.83 -3.25 -12.28
CA TRP A 111 4.47 -4.37 -13.16
C TRP A 111 4.60 -3.98 -14.65
N GLY A 112 3.49 -3.90 -15.35
CA GLY A 112 3.43 -3.48 -16.76
C GLY A 112 3.14 -1.99 -16.98
N ASP A 113 2.89 -1.23 -15.89
CA ASP A 113 2.51 0.17 -15.99
C ASP A 113 3.72 1.08 -15.90
N GLU A 114 3.75 2.08 -16.76
CA GLU A 114 4.66 3.22 -16.68
C GLU A 114 3.96 4.37 -15.94
N CYS A 115 4.61 4.89 -14.90
CA CYS A 115 4.07 5.94 -14.06
C CYS A 115 5.03 7.12 -13.98
N VAL A 116 4.46 8.32 -13.89
CA VAL A 116 5.22 9.52 -13.50
C VAL A 116 5.26 9.60 -11.97
N ALA A 117 6.42 9.93 -11.43
CA ALA A 117 6.63 10.05 -9.99
C ALA A 117 7.56 11.21 -9.65
N MET A 118 7.35 11.84 -8.51
CA MET A 118 8.22 12.88 -7.96
C MET A 118 9.32 12.23 -7.13
N ASP A 119 10.56 12.58 -7.39
CA ASP A 119 11.72 12.06 -6.66
C ASP A 119 11.95 12.86 -5.38
N ALA A 120 12.22 12.16 -4.28
CA ALA A 120 12.46 12.78 -2.98
C ALA A 120 13.90 13.31 -2.78
N GLY A 121 14.76 13.21 -3.78
CA GLY A 121 16.11 13.77 -3.76
C GLY A 121 17.19 12.85 -3.19
N ASN A 122 18.44 13.31 -3.33
CA ASN A 122 19.61 12.47 -3.05
C ASN A 122 19.80 12.16 -1.57
N ALA A 123 19.51 13.08 -0.66
CA ALA A 123 19.68 12.85 0.77
C ALA A 123 18.76 11.71 1.25
N ILE A 124 17.50 11.70 0.79
CA ILE A 124 16.55 10.66 1.08
C ILE A 124 16.93 9.34 0.42
N ALA A 125 17.42 9.39 -0.82
CA ALA A 125 17.92 8.21 -1.53
C ALA A 125 19.08 7.56 -0.76
N HIS A 126 20.04 8.32 -0.25
CA HIS A 126 21.13 7.81 0.58
C HIS A 126 20.61 7.14 1.84
N TRP A 127 19.67 7.77 2.56
CA TRP A 127 19.12 7.22 3.79
C TRP A 127 18.50 5.84 3.59
N PHE A 128 17.69 5.66 2.53
CA PHE A 128 17.08 4.39 2.20
C PHE A 128 18.09 3.38 1.65
N SER A 129 19.04 3.83 0.84
CA SER A 129 20.10 2.97 0.29
C SER A 129 20.98 2.40 1.38
N ASP A 130 21.36 3.20 2.38
CA ASP A 130 22.12 2.76 3.54
C ASP A 130 21.32 1.78 4.40
N TYR A 131 20.02 2.01 4.57
CA TYR A 131 19.18 1.08 5.32
C TYR A 131 18.99 -0.24 4.60
N LEU A 132 18.75 -0.23 3.27
CA LEU A 132 18.52 -1.45 2.49
C LEU A 132 19.82 -2.13 2.02
N ASP A 133 20.96 -1.48 2.14
CA ASP A 133 22.25 -1.94 1.62
C ASP A 133 22.21 -2.15 0.09
N GLN A 134 21.46 -1.29 -0.59
CA GLN A 134 21.40 -1.27 -2.05
C GLN A 134 20.94 0.09 -2.60
N PRO A 135 21.44 0.51 -3.77
CA PRO A 135 21.07 1.79 -4.37
C PRO A 135 19.58 1.86 -4.70
N CYS A 136 18.88 2.81 -4.07
CA CYS A 136 17.46 3.03 -4.33
C CYS A 136 17.09 4.51 -4.23
N ARG A 137 15.90 4.87 -4.70
CA ARG A 137 15.32 6.20 -4.59
C ARG A 137 13.90 6.12 -4.06
N LEU A 138 13.54 7.07 -3.21
CA LEU A 138 12.16 7.24 -2.78
C LEU A 138 11.43 8.15 -3.76
N VAL A 139 10.26 7.70 -4.20
CA VAL A 139 9.39 8.47 -5.10
C VAL A 139 7.98 8.57 -4.55
N LYS A 140 7.27 9.66 -4.87
CA LYS A 140 5.87 9.90 -4.53
C LYS A 140 5.04 10.03 -5.80
N ILE A 141 3.84 9.47 -5.81
CA ILE A 141 2.89 9.68 -6.92
C ILE A 141 2.39 11.12 -6.89
N PRO A 142 2.41 11.88 -8.03
CA PRO A 142 1.84 13.22 -8.09
C PRO A 142 0.33 13.19 -7.85
N ASP A 143 -0.20 14.27 -7.29
CA ASP A 143 -1.63 14.35 -6.97
C ASP A 143 -2.51 14.43 -8.22
N ASP A 144 -1.98 14.94 -9.32
CA ASP A 144 -2.63 15.09 -10.63
C ASP A 144 -2.38 13.92 -11.58
N PHE A 145 -1.45 13.00 -11.27
CA PHE A 145 -1.19 11.84 -12.12
C PHE A 145 -2.31 10.79 -11.97
N ILE A 146 -2.87 10.34 -13.08
CA ILE A 146 -3.92 9.31 -13.11
C ILE A 146 -3.31 7.98 -13.54
N ARG A 147 -3.35 7.01 -12.63
CA ARG A 147 -3.11 5.60 -12.93
C ARG A 147 -4.44 4.87 -12.88
N SER A 148 -4.91 4.37 -14.03
CA SER A 148 -6.15 3.63 -14.13
C SER A 148 -5.99 2.21 -13.60
N THR A 149 -7.06 1.66 -13.05
CA THR A 149 -7.19 0.24 -12.73
C THR A 149 -7.42 -0.59 -14.01
N ASP A 150 -7.31 -1.91 -13.92
CA ASP A 150 -7.62 -2.82 -15.03
C ASP A 150 -9.11 -2.69 -15.43
N PRO A 151 -9.42 -2.24 -16.65
CA PRO A 151 -10.80 -1.99 -17.10
C PRO A 151 -11.66 -3.26 -17.20
N VAL A 152 -11.05 -4.44 -17.17
CA VAL A 152 -11.79 -5.72 -17.17
C VAL A 152 -12.53 -5.92 -15.84
N TYR A 153 -11.95 -5.41 -14.73
CA TYR A 153 -12.43 -5.63 -13.37
C TYR A 153 -12.84 -4.35 -12.63
N SER A 154 -12.89 -3.22 -13.32
CA SER A 154 -13.20 -1.91 -12.74
C SER A 154 -14.05 -1.06 -13.64
N ARG A 155 -14.55 0.07 -13.13
CA ARG A 155 -15.31 1.04 -13.89
C ARG A 155 -14.38 2.06 -14.54
N GLN A 156 -14.81 2.63 -15.65
CA GLN A 156 -14.08 3.74 -16.28
C GLN A 156 -13.93 4.91 -15.31
N GLY A 157 -12.69 5.35 -15.10
CA GLY A 157 -12.37 6.44 -14.18
C GLY A 157 -11.90 5.99 -12.80
N ASP A 158 -11.98 4.69 -12.49
CA ASP A 158 -11.39 4.14 -11.27
C ASP A 158 -9.86 4.27 -11.31
N GLN A 159 -9.29 4.70 -10.21
CA GLN A 159 -7.88 5.04 -10.09
C GLN A 159 -7.22 4.22 -8.98
N VAL A 160 -5.90 4.10 -9.09
CA VAL A 160 -5.06 3.48 -8.08
C VAL A 160 -3.77 4.28 -7.88
N SER A 161 -3.24 4.28 -6.66
CA SER A 161 -1.92 4.83 -6.35
C SER A 161 -0.80 3.84 -6.75
N PHE A 162 0.28 3.75 -5.99
CA PHE A 162 1.31 2.72 -6.21
C PHE A 162 0.92 1.32 -5.70
N ALA A 163 -0.36 1.04 -5.41
CA ALA A 163 -0.84 -0.31 -5.15
C ALA A 163 -0.66 -1.21 -6.40
N ASP A 164 -0.82 -2.52 -6.24
CA ASP A 164 -0.50 -3.45 -7.33
C ASP A 164 -1.44 -3.28 -8.53
N GLY A 165 -2.76 -3.32 -8.34
CA GLY A 165 -3.71 -3.15 -9.44
C GLY A 165 -5.02 -2.48 -9.02
N PHE A 166 -5.40 -2.58 -7.75
CA PHE A 166 -6.67 -2.05 -7.24
C PHE A 166 -6.48 -1.24 -5.96
N PRO A 167 -7.37 -0.28 -5.69
CA PRO A 167 -7.21 0.67 -4.60
C PRO A 167 -7.48 0.09 -3.21
N LEU A 168 -8.22 -1.01 -3.11
CA LEU A 168 -8.62 -1.64 -1.85
C LEU A 168 -8.37 -3.14 -1.89
N LEU A 169 -7.85 -3.67 -0.79
CA LEU A 169 -7.84 -5.11 -0.52
C LEU A 169 -8.69 -5.37 0.73
N VAL A 170 -9.72 -6.17 0.55
CA VAL A 170 -10.59 -6.66 1.62
C VAL A 170 -10.24 -8.10 1.92
N THR A 171 -10.18 -8.46 3.18
CA THR A 171 -9.91 -9.82 3.63
C THR A 171 -10.85 -10.18 4.77
N ASN A 172 -10.90 -11.47 5.12
CA ASN A 172 -11.75 -12.00 6.16
C ASN A 172 -10.92 -12.73 7.23
N ALA A 173 -11.18 -12.45 8.49
CA ALA A 173 -10.49 -13.08 9.61
C ALA A 173 -10.69 -14.61 9.62
N ALA A 174 -11.90 -15.10 9.28
CA ALA A 174 -12.18 -16.53 9.20
C ALA A 174 -11.39 -17.23 8.08
N SER A 175 -11.13 -16.54 6.96
CA SER A 175 -10.28 -17.04 5.86
C SER A 175 -8.84 -17.25 6.33
N LEU A 176 -8.29 -16.30 7.10
CA LEU A 176 -6.97 -16.45 7.70
C LEU A 176 -6.92 -17.64 8.66
N GLU A 177 -7.91 -17.80 9.53
CA GLU A 177 -7.96 -18.92 10.46
C GLU A 177 -8.03 -20.27 9.73
N LYS A 178 -8.79 -20.33 8.65
CA LYS A 178 -8.84 -21.53 7.80
C LYS A 178 -7.52 -21.78 7.11
N LEU A 179 -6.88 -20.74 6.58
CA LEU A 179 -5.58 -20.82 5.92
C LEU A 179 -4.49 -21.33 6.87
N ARG A 180 -4.45 -20.86 8.13
CA ARG A 180 -3.48 -21.29 9.14
C ARG A 180 -3.44 -22.81 9.34
N LYS A 181 -4.55 -23.51 9.15
CA LYS A 181 -4.64 -24.96 9.29
C LYS A 181 -3.83 -25.74 8.27
N TYR A 182 -3.42 -25.09 7.16
CA TYR A 182 -2.61 -25.72 6.11
C TYR A 182 -1.10 -25.51 6.32
N PHE A 183 -0.71 -24.76 7.35
CA PHE A 183 0.70 -24.54 7.66
C PHE A 183 1.14 -25.40 8.85
N PRO A 184 2.45 -25.66 8.96
CA PRO A 184 2.98 -26.36 10.13
C PRO A 184 2.57 -25.70 11.44
N PRO A 185 2.35 -26.46 12.52
CA PRO A 185 2.15 -25.88 13.85
C PRO A 185 3.24 -24.87 14.19
N ASN A 186 2.85 -23.76 14.81
CA ASN A 186 3.74 -22.64 15.19
C ASN A 186 4.24 -21.77 14.01
N THR A 187 3.70 -21.92 12.82
CA THR A 187 3.95 -20.94 11.76
C THR A 187 3.16 -19.67 12.05
N ASP A 188 3.87 -18.58 12.34
CA ASP A 188 3.24 -17.28 12.60
C ASP A 188 2.84 -16.62 11.27
N ILE A 189 1.55 -16.69 10.95
CA ILE A 189 0.95 -16.02 9.80
C ILE A 189 -0.10 -15.05 10.32
N GLY A 190 0.26 -13.76 10.31
CA GLY A 190 -0.65 -12.68 10.63
C GLY A 190 -1.33 -12.09 9.39
N MET A 191 -2.41 -11.35 9.61
CA MET A 191 -3.17 -10.66 8.56
C MET A 191 -2.30 -9.63 7.81
N GLU A 192 -1.31 -9.06 8.48
CA GLU A 192 -0.38 -8.09 7.92
C GLU A 192 0.44 -8.62 6.72
N ARG A 193 0.58 -9.95 6.58
CA ARG A 193 1.25 -10.55 5.41
C ARG A 193 0.49 -10.34 4.12
N PHE A 194 -0.83 -10.25 4.20
CA PHE A 194 -1.71 -10.03 3.05
C PHE A 194 -1.90 -8.54 2.74
N ARG A 195 -1.57 -7.67 3.70
CA ARG A 195 -1.59 -6.22 3.54
C ARG A 195 -2.98 -5.68 3.16
N PRO A 196 -4.06 -6.12 3.84
CA PRO A 196 -5.41 -5.66 3.57
C PRO A 196 -5.60 -4.21 4.01
N ASN A 197 -6.53 -3.51 3.36
CA ASN A 197 -7.03 -2.23 3.85
C ASN A 197 -8.19 -2.43 4.83
N ILE A 198 -9.02 -3.45 4.58
CA ILE A 198 -10.19 -3.78 5.40
C ILE A 198 -10.13 -5.26 5.77
N VAL A 199 -10.34 -5.55 7.04
CA VAL A 199 -10.52 -6.92 7.54
C VAL A 199 -11.95 -7.06 8.01
N LEU A 200 -12.66 -8.04 7.48
CA LEU A 200 -14.02 -8.39 7.87
C LEU A 200 -14.02 -9.54 8.88
N GLU A 201 -15.07 -9.60 9.70
CA GLU A 201 -15.41 -10.72 10.54
C GLU A 201 -16.92 -10.97 10.49
N GLY A 202 -17.36 -12.17 10.92
CA GLY A 202 -18.78 -12.54 10.97
C GLY A 202 -19.32 -13.14 9.67
N ILE A 203 -18.44 -13.51 8.74
CA ILE A 203 -18.75 -14.27 7.53
C ILE A 203 -17.91 -15.55 7.46
N GLU A 204 -18.37 -16.52 6.67
CA GLU A 204 -17.66 -17.78 6.48
C GLU A 204 -16.33 -17.59 5.72
N PRO A 205 -15.36 -18.50 5.88
CA PRO A 205 -14.09 -18.42 5.18
C PRO A 205 -14.27 -18.36 3.65
N PHE A 206 -13.63 -17.38 3.01
CA PHE A 206 -13.62 -17.10 1.57
C PHE A 206 -14.92 -16.52 1.00
N GLU A 207 -15.87 -16.14 1.86
CA GLU A 207 -17.06 -15.41 1.40
C GLU A 207 -16.72 -13.98 0.93
N GLU A 208 -15.59 -13.42 1.36
CA GLU A 208 -15.11 -12.13 0.83
C GLU A 208 -14.91 -12.14 -0.69
N ASP A 209 -14.65 -13.29 -1.30
CA ASP A 209 -14.42 -13.44 -2.75
C ASP A 209 -15.69 -13.27 -3.58
N ILE A 210 -16.87 -13.37 -2.95
CA ILE A 210 -18.17 -13.21 -3.62
C ILE A 210 -18.87 -11.89 -3.28
N ILE A 211 -18.23 -11.00 -2.53
CA ILE A 211 -18.75 -9.67 -2.25
C ILE A 211 -18.57 -8.79 -3.49
N HIS A 212 -19.67 -8.32 -4.05
CA HIS A 212 -19.66 -7.46 -5.23
C HIS A 212 -19.64 -5.97 -4.91
N GLU A 213 -20.19 -5.58 -3.76
CA GLU A 213 -20.24 -4.17 -3.29
C GLU A 213 -20.08 -4.12 -1.78
N ILE A 214 -19.33 -3.11 -1.28
CA ILE A 214 -19.11 -2.83 0.14
C ILE A 214 -19.54 -1.40 0.44
#